data_0471c7a9a9ed92b69875223749f3ee72
#
_entry.id   0471c7a9a9ed92b69875223749f3ee72
#
_cell.length_a   1.000
_cell.length_b   1.000
_cell.length_c   1.000
_cell.angle_alpha   90.00
_cell.angle_beta   90.00
_cell.angle_gamma   90.00
#
_symmetry.space_group_name_H-M   'P 1'
#
loop_
_entity.id
_entity.type
_entity.pdbx_description
1 polymer ?
#
loop_
_entity_poly.entity_id
_entity_poly.type
_entity_poly.pdbx_seq_one_letter_code
_entity_poly.pdbx_strand_id
1 'polypeptide(L)'
;MNNIDWQDMLVKGRRRTRIQRIVGILTLAALLGFFLWHFFYASTPEYALNKLNAAIQNNDSNEIKKYCNLDAICSKAYDDLTRDMFAHDSNLTNETKVMFEKFYLNIKPQVVDETSNMILAYMLSGEWPTPSGNNIMKGRQLGIDYEYLIERSQLRNTELVRFDHFTKSGNEAIAKIQVRDKYTDTIYGLNLLMVKHEGTWQVTEIRNYRDYLDFLGPIQETGLKNYIHDTSKIIEKYNSIFDTQQTHFKKLNKSDDGVLTAKMRSNIVAYIRSDIIPALEKRQSELDAVTINEGAQYLAAQRKESTKLTIAAWEHFITALETDSPDEFNISEGFHKDALFYDHRIDDMIRNTAISRELPSTP
;
A
#
# COMPACT_ATOMS: atom_id res chain seq x y z
N MET A 1 56.59 65.31 -30.53
CA MET A 1 55.86 65.54 -29.27
C MET A 1 54.45 65.14 -29.53
N ASN A 2 54.01 63.98 -28.98
CA ASN A 2 52.64 63.45 -29.16
C ASN A 2 51.68 64.29 -28.32
N ASN A 3 50.83 65.04 -28.97
CA ASN A 3 49.69 65.66 -28.31
C ASN A 3 48.78 64.56 -27.72
N ILE A 4 48.87 64.37 -26.43
CA ILE A 4 47.96 63.50 -25.70
C ILE A 4 46.61 64.25 -25.70
N ASP A 5 45.64 63.70 -26.40
CA ASP A 5 44.28 64.24 -26.43
C ASP A 5 43.55 64.02 -25.09
N TRP A 6 43.71 64.99 -24.20
CA TRP A 6 43.11 65.01 -22.87
C TRP A 6 41.57 64.90 -22.86
N GLN A 7 40.94 65.37 -23.95
CA GLN A 7 39.48 65.24 -24.10
C GLN A 7 39.03 63.78 -24.30
N ASP A 8 39.78 63.00 -25.07
CA ASP A 8 39.50 61.59 -25.32
C ASP A 8 39.67 60.74 -24.04
N MET A 9 40.65 61.06 -23.20
CA MET A 9 40.82 60.38 -21.90
C MET A 9 39.74 60.75 -20.91
N LEU A 10 39.25 61.97 -20.88
CA LEU A 10 38.11 62.37 -20.01
C LEU A 10 36.76 61.73 -20.45
N VAL A 11 36.54 61.59 -21.75
CA VAL A 11 35.36 60.92 -22.30
C VAL A 11 35.41 59.43 -22.01
N LYS A 12 36.55 58.78 -22.18
CA LYS A 12 36.73 57.33 -21.82
C LYS A 12 36.58 57.10 -20.31
N GLY A 13 37.11 58.00 -19.48
CA GLY A 13 36.94 57.95 -18.03
C GLY A 13 35.49 58.08 -17.60
N ARG A 14 34.74 59.05 -18.15
CA ARG A 14 33.30 59.20 -17.88
C ARG A 14 32.44 58.01 -18.38
N ARG A 15 32.82 57.43 -19.51
CA ARG A 15 32.14 56.22 -20.05
C ARG A 15 32.36 54.99 -19.15
N ARG A 16 33.60 54.81 -18.64
CA ARG A 16 33.98 53.71 -17.73
C ARG A 16 33.26 53.83 -16.38
N THR A 17 33.16 55.02 -15.80
CA THR A 17 32.39 55.24 -14.56
C THR A 17 30.90 55.10 -14.73
N ARG A 18 30.31 55.45 -15.89
CA ARG A 18 28.90 55.15 -16.20
C ARG A 18 28.65 53.66 -16.30
N ILE A 19 29.48 52.90 -16.99
CA ILE A 19 29.38 51.44 -17.11
C ILE A 19 29.51 50.80 -15.72
N GLN A 20 30.46 51.23 -14.91
CA GLN A 20 30.62 50.71 -13.54
C GLN A 20 29.38 50.97 -12.64
N ARG A 21 28.75 52.16 -12.78
CA ARG A 21 27.51 52.47 -12.07
C ARG A 21 26.34 51.63 -12.55
N ILE A 22 26.19 51.40 -13.85
CA ILE A 22 25.13 50.55 -14.41
C ILE A 22 25.32 49.09 -13.96
N VAL A 23 26.54 48.56 -14.02
CA VAL A 23 26.83 47.19 -13.53
C VAL A 23 26.55 47.10 -12.03
N GLY A 24 26.94 48.10 -11.22
CA GLY A 24 26.63 48.12 -9.79
C GLY A 24 25.12 48.13 -9.48
N ILE A 25 24.35 48.91 -10.25
CA ILE A 25 22.87 48.93 -10.09
C ILE A 25 22.24 47.59 -10.50
N LEU A 26 22.70 46.98 -11.60
CA LEU A 26 22.22 45.68 -12.05
C LEU A 26 22.57 44.57 -11.05
N THR A 27 23.76 44.61 -10.47
CA THR A 27 24.18 43.65 -9.42
C THR A 27 23.33 43.83 -8.16
N LEU A 28 23.07 45.06 -7.74
CA LEU A 28 22.22 45.36 -6.60
C LEU A 28 20.75 44.91 -6.85
N ALA A 29 20.24 45.17 -8.04
CA ALA A 29 18.89 44.74 -8.45
C ALA A 29 18.78 43.21 -8.50
N ALA A 30 19.80 42.51 -8.99
CA ALA A 30 19.87 41.04 -9.00
C ALA A 30 19.94 40.48 -7.58
N LEU A 31 20.72 41.07 -6.68
CA LEU A 31 20.79 40.71 -5.27
C LEU A 31 19.45 40.94 -4.55
N LEU A 32 18.82 42.10 -4.78
CA LEU A 32 17.48 42.37 -4.24
C LEU A 32 16.42 41.43 -4.79
N GLY A 33 16.45 41.14 -6.09
CA GLY A 33 15.57 40.18 -6.73
C GLY A 33 15.75 38.76 -6.15
N PHE A 34 17.00 38.33 -5.95
CA PHE A 34 17.32 37.06 -5.30
C PHE A 34 16.86 37.02 -3.84
N PHE A 35 17.06 38.13 -3.09
CA PHE A 35 16.63 38.26 -1.70
C PHE A 35 15.09 38.20 -1.57
N LEU A 36 14.40 38.96 -2.44
CA LEU A 36 12.92 38.91 -2.49
C LEU A 36 12.41 37.55 -2.88
N TRP A 37 13.01 36.90 -3.90
CA TRP A 37 12.63 35.54 -4.30
C TRP A 37 12.86 34.53 -3.14
N HIS A 38 14.03 34.62 -2.48
CA HIS A 38 14.34 33.70 -1.37
C HIS A 38 13.45 33.91 -0.15
N PHE A 39 13.14 35.15 0.24
CA PHE A 39 12.32 35.45 1.41
C PHE A 39 10.82 35.29 1.16
N PHE A 40 10.34 35.62 -0.02
CA PHE A 40 8.92 35.62 -0.30
C PHE A 40 8.43 34.37 -1.02
N TYR A 41 9.22 33.77 -1.89
CA TYR A 41 8.81 32.58 -2.64
C TYR A 41 9.41 31.28 -2.06
N ALA A 42 10.71 31.20 -1.85
CA ALA A 42 11.38 29.99 -1.38
C ALA A 42 10.97 29.58 0.07
N SER A 43 10.31 30.49 0.81
CA SER A 43 9.78 30.25 2.15
C SER A 43 8.29 29.97 2.18
N THR A 44 7.67 29.66 1.03
CA THR A 44 6.22 29.34 0.95
C THR A 44 5.96 27.84 1.00
N PRO A 45 4.77 27.40 1.45
CA PRO A 45 4.39 25.98 1.38
C PRO A 45 4.29 25.46 -0.06
N GLU A 46 3.90 26.32 -1.03
CA GLU A 46 3.86 26.01 -2.45
C GLU A 46 5.25 25.64 -3.00
N TYR A 47 6.26 26.41 -2.62
CA TYR A 47 7.63 26.10 -2.99
C TYR A 47 8.08 24.74 -2.44
N ALA A 48 7.74 24.44 -1.19
CA ALA A 48 8.09 23.17 -0.56
C ALA A 48 7.44 21.96 -1.27
N LEU A 49 6.15 22.06 -1.66
CA LEU A 49 5.50 21.00 -2.44
C LEU A 49 6.07 20.85 -3.84
N ASN A 50 6.41 21.96 -4.51
CA ASN A 50 7.08 21.90 -5.81
C ASN A 50 8.46 21.24 -5.71
N LYS A 51 9.20 21.51 -4.61
CA LYS A 51 10.46 20.84 -4.32
C LYS A 51 10.30 19.36 -4.02
N LEU A 52 9.28 18.99 -3.24
CA LEU A 52 8.94 17.59 -2.98
C LEU A 52 8.64 16.84 -4.29
N ASN A 53 7.81 17.43 -5.15
CA ASN A 53 7.50 16.82 -6.45
C ASN A 53 8.75 16.66 -7.32
N ALA A 54 9.62 17.67 -7.39
CA ALA A 54 10.88 17.60 -8.12
C ALA A 54 11.83 16.55 -7.51
N ALA A 55 11.86 16.41 -6.19
CA ALA A 55 12.67 15.41 -5.49
C ALA A 55 12.21 13.99 -5.81
N ILE A 56 10.88 13.76 -5.88
CA ILE A 56 10.29 12.48 -6.32
C ILE A 56 10.70 12.17 -7.76
N GLN A 57 10.55 13.13 -8.68
CA GLN A 57 10.94 12.95 -10.09
C GLN A 57 12.43 12.67 -10.29
N ASN A 58 13.28 13.21 -9.42
CA ASN A 58 14.74 13.05 -9.48
C ASN A 58 15.25 11.90 -8.58
N ASN A 59 14.37 11.16 -7.92
CA ASN A 59 14.71 10.08 -6.99
C ASN A 59 15.63 10.52 -5.84
N ASP A 60 15.46 11.76 -5.35
CA ASP A 60 16.26 12.34 -4.26
C ASP A 60 15.61 12.10 -2.91
N SER A 61 16.01 11.00 -2.25
CA SER A 61 15.49 10.63 -0.94
C SER A 61 15.74 11.66 0.17
N ASN A 62 16.84 12.41 0.10
CA ASN A 62 17.18 13.41 1.11
C ASN A 62 16.27 14.64 1.01
N GLU A 63 16.05 15.12 -0.21
CA GLU A 63 15.12 16.23 -0.44
C GLU A 63 13.66 15.79 -0.16
N ILE A 64 13.26 14.53 -0.44
CA ILE A 64 11.94 14.00 -0.05
C ILE A 64 11.77 14.11 1.47
N LYS A 65 12.71 13.58 2.26
CA LYS A 65 12.66 13.62 3.74
C LYS A 65 12.67 15.04 4.30
N LYS A 66 13.27 15.98 3.61
CA LYS A 66 13.31 17.39 4.00
C LYS A 66 11.94 18.06 3.90
N TYR A 67 11.13 17.71 2.90
CA TYR A 67 9.82 18.34 2.65
C TYR A 67 8.63 17.46 3.06
N CYS A 68 8.85 16.19 3.40
CA CYS A 68 7.83 15.23 3.80
C CYS A 68 8.30 14.42 5.00
N ASN A 69 7.63 14.56 6.14
CA ASN A 69 7.90 13.77 7.34
C ASN A 69 7.01 12.51 7.30
N LEU A 70 7.49 11.47 6.59
CA LEU A 70 6.75 10.23 6.44
C LEU A 70 6.42 9.56 7.78
N ASP A 71 7.35 9.61 8.75
CA ASP A 71 7.13 9.00 10.06
C ASP A 71 5.99 9.68 10.82
N ALA A 72 5.92 11.01 10.78
CA ALA A 72 4.82 11.77 11.39
C ALA A 72 3.48 11.45 10.70
N ILE A 73 3.45 11.43 9.37
CA ILE A 73 2.26 11.10 8.58
C ILE A 73 1.81 9.68 8.88
N CYS A 74 2.69 8.69 8.79
CA CYS A 74 2.38 7.28 9.04
C CYS A 74 1.96 7.04 10.48
N SER A 75 2.61 7.71 11.46
CA SER A 75 2.23 7.61 12.87
C SER A 75 0.81 8.10 13.12
N LYS A 76 0.41 9.21 12.51
CA LYS A 76 -0.93 9.77 12.65
C LYS A 76 -1.97 8.94 11.90
N ALA A 77 -1.66 8.56 10.66
CA ALA A 77 -2.52 7.68 9.86
C ALA A 77 -2.75 6.32 10.53
N TYR A 78 -1.74 5.76 11.20
CA TYR A 78 -1.87 4.54 11.98
C TYR A 78 -2.86 4.69 13.14
N ASP A 79 -2.80 5.81 13.89
CA ASP A 79 -3.75 6.08 14.98
C ASP A 79 -5.18 6.21 14.45
N ASP A 80 -5.37 6.88 13.32
CA ASP A 80 -6.70 7.05 12.72
C ASP A 80 -7.24 5.72 12.19
N LEU A 81 -6.41 4.93 11.50
CA LEU A 81 -6.76 3.60 10.98
C LEU A 81 -7.13 2.63 12.11
N THR A 82 -6.34 2.57 13.18
CA THR A 82 -6.61 1.67 14.31
C THR A 82 -7.87 2.06 15.07
N ARG A 83 -8.15 3.35 15.23
CA ARG A 83 -9.42 3.83 15.80
C ARG A 83 -10.62 3.44 14.93
N ASP A 84 -10.50 3.56 13.61
CA ASP A 84 -11.52 3.14 12.67
C ASP A 84 -11.80 1.63 12.79
N MET A 85 -10.75 0.81 12.81
CA MET A 85 -10.87 -0.64 12.99
C MET A 85 -11.62 -1.01 14.27
N PHE A 86 -11.36 -0.32 15.39
CA PHE A 86 -12.01 -0.61 16.67
C PHE A 86 -13.41 -0.02 16.81
N ALA A 87 -13.71 1.07 16.09
CA ALA A 87 -15.03 1.69 16.15
C ALA A 87 -16.11 0.82 15.49
N HIS A 88 -15.74 0.06 14.46
CA HIS A 88 -16.65 -0.73 13.65
C HIS A 88 -16.65 -2.23 13.99
N ASP A 89 -15.83 -2.69 14.94
CA ASP A 89 -15.85 -4.08 15.40
C ASP A 89 -16.77 -4.26 16.62
N SER A 90 -18.01 -4.64 16.34
CA SER A 90 -19.05 -4.84 17.35
C SER A 90 -18.85 -6.06 18.26
N ASN A 91 -17.92 -6.96 17.90
CA ASN A 91 -17.66 -8.19 18.67
C ASN A 91 -16.61 -8.02 19.76
N LEU A 92 -15.91 -6.90 19.78
CA LEU A 92 -14.93 -6.61 20.81
C LEU A 92 -15.62 -6.22 22.10
N THR A 93 -15.52 -7.08 23.13
CA THR A 93 -15.83 -6.66 24.49
C THR A 93 -14.87 -5.52 24.91
N ASN A 94 -15.27 -4.70 25.88
CA ASN A 94 -14.41 -3.60 26.37
C ASN A 94 -13.04 -4.11 26.83
N GLU A 95 -12.97 -5.31 27.44
CA GLU A 95 -11.72 -5.90 27.88
C GLU A 95 -10.82 -6.32 26.72
N THR A 96 -11.41 -6.97 25.71
CA THR A 96 -10.71 -7.38 24.49
C THR A 96 -10.22 -6.16 23.72
N LYS A 97 -11.03 -5.11 23.64
CA LYS A 97 -10.67 -3.84 23.02
C LYS A 97 -9.42 -3.20 23.66
N VAL A 98 -9.38 -3.11 24.99
CA VAL A 98 -8.22 -2.58 25.72
C VAL A 98 -6.97 -3.43 25.48
N MET A 99 -7.11 -4.75 25.40
CA MET A 99 -5.99 -5.63 25.09
C MET A 99 -5.44 -5.40 23.68
N PHE A 100 -6.31 -5.28 22.68
CA PHE A 100 -5.93 -4.98 21.30
C PHE A 100 -5.32 -3.57 21.17
N GLU A 101 -5.90 -2.56 21.82
CA GLU A 101 -5.33 -1.20 21.83
C GLU A 101 -3.89 -1.19 22.36
N LYS A 102 -3.62 -1.88 23.46
CA LYS A 102 -2.25 -2.01 24.00
C LYS A 102 -1.31 -2.73 23.04
N PHE A 103 -1.80 -3.78 22.40
CA PHE A 103 -1.03 -4.53 21.42
C PHE A 103 -0.66 -3.64 20.21
N TYR A 104 -1.64 -2.95 19.62
CA TYR A 104 -1.41 -2.05 18.49
C TYR A 104 -0.49 -0.88 18.84
N LEU A 105 -0.56 -0.35 20.06
CA LEU A 105 0.39 0.65 20.55
C LEU A 105 1.83 0.12 20.62
N ASN A 106 2.01 -1.13 21.03
CA ASN A 106 3.35 -1.74 21.12
C ASN A 106 4.00 -1.96 19.76
N ILE A 107 3.21 -2.29 18.74
CA ILE A 107 3.74 -2.55 17.39
C ILE A 107 3.81 -1.30 16.52
N LYS A 108 3.15 -0.21 16.92
CA LYS A 108 3.08 1.04 16.16
C LYS A 108 4.44 1.51 15.64
N PRO A 109 5.53 1.58 16.45
CA PRO A 109 6.82 2.05 15.97
C PRO A 109 7.34 1.23 14.78
N GLN A 110 7.17 -0.09 14.82
CA GLN A 110 7.61 -0.98 13.75
C GLN A 110 6.74 -0.82 12.49
N VAL A 111 5.42 -0.75 12.65
CA VAL A 111 4.50 -0.56 11.51
C VAL A 111 4.74 0.79 10.85
N VAL A 112 4.97 1.85 11.62
CA VAL A 112 5.28 3.20 11.11
C VAL A 112 6.58 3.19 10.31
N ASP A 113 7.66 2.61 10.85
CA ASP A 113 8.96 2.54 10.17
C ASP A 113 8.86 1.77 8.85
N GLU A 114 8.26 0.58 8.86
CA GLU A 114 8.07 -0.24 7.65
C GLU A 114 7.19 0.48 6.61
N THR A 115 6.10 1.12 7.03
CA THR A 115 5.21 1.85 6.13
C THR A 115 5.91 3.08 5.54
N SER A 116 6.65 3.83 6.34
CA SER A 116 7.43 5.00 5.89
C SER A 116 8.47 4.58 4.84
N ASN A 117 9.19 3.48 5.08
CA ASN A 117 10.18 2.94 4.15
C ASN A 117 9.52 2.44 2.86
N MET A 118 8.35 1.80 2.94
CA MET A 118 7.59 1.34 1.79
C MET A 118 7.09 2.51 0.92
N ILE A 119 6.58 3.58 1.54
CA ILE A 119 6.16 4.80 0.83
C ILE A 119 7.36 5.48 0.17
N LEU A 120 8.49 5.59 0.88
CA LEU A 120 9.70 6.17 0.33
C LEU A 120 10.20 5.37 -0.88
N ALA A 121 10.21 4.04 -0.78
CA ALA A 121 10.57 3.16 -1.89
C ALA A 121 9.65 3.36 -3.10
N TYR A 122 8.32 3.44 -2.88
CA TYR A 122 7.36 3.76 -3.92
C TYR A 122 7.61 5.15 -4.56
N MET A 123 7.87 6.17 -3.76
CA MET A 123 8.19 7.52 -4.25
C MET A 123 9.44 7.53 -5.14
N LEU A 124 10.41 6.64 -4.87
CA LEU A 124 11.67 6.55 -5.61
C LEU A 124 11.57 5.66 -6.86
N SER A 125 10.78 4.59 -6.84
CA SER A 125 10.72 3.61 -7.93
C SER A 125 9.46 3.72 -8.80
N GLY A 126 8.38 4.31 -8.28
CA GLY A 126 7.04 4.27 -8.88
C GLY A 126 6.33 2.93 -8.70
N GLU A 127 6.94 1.95 -8.04
CA GLU A 127 6.39 0.63 -7.80
C GLU A 127 6.32 0.31 -6.31
N TRP A 128 5.23 -0.32 -5.87
CA TRP A 128 5.12 -0.78 -4.50
C TRP A 128 6.07 -1.96 -4.26
N PRO A 129 6.95 -1.87 -3.25
CA PRO A 129 7.83 -2.98 -2.95
C PRO A 129 7.03 -4.21 -2.51
N THR A 130 7.45 -5.37 -3.00
CA THR A 130 6.93 -6.63 -2.49
C THR A 130 7.42 -6.82 -1.06
N PRO A 131 6.52 -7.14 -0.10
CA PRO A 131 6.94 -7.38 1.27
C PRO A 131 8.02 -8.47 1.32
N SER A 132 9.13 -8.17 1.96
CA SER A 132 10.18 -9.19 2.15
C SER A 132 9.65 -10.30 3.07
N GLY A 133 10.03 -11.56 2.79
CA GLY A 133 9.60 -12.71 3.60
C GLY A 133 9.88 -12.53 5.10
N ASN A 134 10.92 -11.78 5.47
CA ASN A 134 11.24 -11.45 6.86
C ASN A 134 10.19 -10.55 7.53
N ASN A 135 9.61 -9.60 6.80
CA ASN A 135 8.59 -8.67 7.33
C ASN A 135 7.24 -9.37 7.48
N ILE A 136 6.89 -10.22 6.51
CA ILE A 136 5.72 -11.10 6.59
C ILE A 136 5.84 -12.05 7.79
N MET A 137 7.00 -12.66 8.00
CA MET A 137 7.26 -13.57 9.12
C MET A 137 7.14 -12.86 10.48
N LYS A 138 7.67 -11.64 10.63
CA LYS A 138 7.55 -10.86 11.87
C LYS A 138 6.10 -10.48 12.16
N GLY A 139 5.35 -10.04 11.17
CA GLY A 139 3.92 -9.76 11.30
C GLY A 139 3.12 -11.00 11.70
N ARG A 140 3.39 -12.16 11.08
CA ARG A 140 2.77 -13.47 11.43
C ARG A 140 3.07 -13.89 12.87
N GLN A 141 4.30 -13.74 13.34
CA GLN A 141 4.68 -14.06 14.73
C GLN A 141 3.92 -13.21 15.75
N LEU A 142 3.55 -11.99 15.37
CA LEU A 142 2.78 -11.06 16.19
C LEU A 142 1.26 -11.19 16.00
N GLY A 143 0.79 -12.09 15.13
CA GLY A 143 -0.63 -12.26 14.83
C GLY A 143 -1.23 -11.12 14.01
N ILE A 144 -0.39 -10.32 13.29
CA ILE A 144 -0.85 -9.22 12.46
C ILE A 144 -0.69 -9.58 10.99
N ASP A 145 -1.76 -9.42 10.24
CA ASP A 145 -1.67 -9.38 8.81
C ASP A 145 -1.33 -7.95 8.34
N TYR A 146 -0.03 -7.67 8.19
CA TYR A 146 0.46 -6.37 7.74
C TYR A 146 -0.07 -6.00 6.35
N GLU A 147 -0.18 -6.96 5.44
CA GLU A 147 -0.74 -6.73 4.11
C GLU A 147 -2.21 -6.31 4.16
N TYR A 148 -3.00 -6.95 5.03
CA TYR A 148 -4.39 -6.56 5.24
C TYR A 148 -4.52 -5.17 5.90
N LEU A 149 -3.59 -4.83 6.81
CA LEU A 149 -3.54 -3.49 7.40
C LEU A 149 -3.24 -2.41 6.33
N ILE A 150 -2.28 -2.67 5.45
CA ILE A 150 -1.95 -1.77 4.33
C ILE A 150 -3.11 -1.66 3.34
N GLU A 151 -3.81 -2.75 3.05
CA GLU A 151 -5.00 -2.71 2.21
C GLU A 151 -6.10 -1.84 2.83
N ARG A 152 -6.40 -2.03 4.11
CA ARG A 152 -7.37 -1.20 4.84
C ARG A 152 -6.98 0.27 4.93
N SER A 153 -5.71 0.58 4.91
CA SER A 153 -5.22 1.96 4.88
C SER A 153 -5.53 2.71 3.58
N GLN A 154 -5.98 2.04 2.54
CA GLN A 154 -6.19 2.57 1.20
C GLN A 154 -4.93 3.20 0.54
N LEU A 155 -3.77 3.00 1.13
CA LEU A 155 -2.51 3.62 0.69
C LEU A 155 -2.17 3.26 -0.76
N ARG A 156 -2.32 1.97 -1.14
CA ARG A 156 -2.03 1.48 -2.49
C ARG A 156 -3.15 1.79 -3.49
N ASN A 157 -4.34 2.04 -2.99
CA ASN A 157 -5.54 2.24 -3.77
C ASN A 157 -5.86 3.71 -4.00
N THR A 158 -5.16 4.61 -3.31
CA THR A 158 -5.33 6.06 -3.43
C THR A 158 -4.34 6.64 -4.44
N GLU A 159 -4.83 7.44 -5.36
CA GLU A 159 -4.09 8.09 -6.42
C GLU A 159 -4.31 9.61 -6.37
N LEU A 160 -3.22 10.38 -6.47
CA LEU A 160 -3.31 11.84 -6.53
C LEU A 160 -3.87 12.27 -7.90
N VAL A 161 -4.97 13.03 -7.88
CA VAL A 161 -5.60 13.59 -9.09
C VAL A 161 -5.07 14.98 -9.38
N ARG A 162 -5.14 15.87 -8.38
CA ARG A 162 -4.68 17.25 -8.53
C ARG A 162 -4.49 17.92 -7.18
N PHE A 163 -3.76 19.00 -7.21
CA PHE A 163 -3.66 19.97 -6.15
C PHE A 163 -4.73 21.09 -6.36
N ASP A 164 -5.43 21.49 -5.30
CA ASP A 164 -6.45 22.55 -5.37
C ASP A 164 -5.88 23.91 -4.93
N HIS A 165 -5.64 24.10 -3.63
CA HIS A 165 -5.19 25.38 -3.08
C HIS A 165 -4.54 25.22 -1.70
N PHE A 166 -3.89 26.29 -1.24
CA PHE A 166 -3.36 26.41 0.12
C PHE A 166 -4.20 27.36 0.97
N THR A 167 -4.30 27.02 2.25
CA THR A 167 -4.74 27.95 3.30
C THR A 167 -3.63 28.04 4.33
N LYS A 168 -3.07 29.24 4.53
CA LYS A 168 -1.95 29.46 5.45
C LYS A 168 -2.37 30.24 6.69
N SER A 169 -1.90 29.79 7.87
CA SER A 169 -2.08 30.46 9.15
C SER A 169 -0.78 30.38 9.96
N GLY A 170 -0.01 31.44 9.99
CA GLY A 170 1.27 31.49 10.72
C GLY A 170 2.29 30.46 10.20
N ASN A 171 2.70 29.54 11.05
CA ASN A 171 3.64 28.45 10.75
C ASN A 171 2.94 27.15 10.31
N GLU A 172 1.62 27.17 10.13
CA GLU A 172 0.85 26.05 9.57
C GLU A 172 0.25 26.43 8.23
N ALA A 173 0.13 25.46 7.35
CA ALA A 173 -0.63 25.57 6.12
C ALA A 173 -1.35 24.26 5.83
N ILE A 174 -2.52 24.34 5.23
CA ILE A 174 -3.27 23.22 4.70
C ILE A 174 -3.16 23.24 3.19
N ALA A 175 -2.58 22.19 2.62
CA ALA A 175 -2.58 21.93 1.19
C ALA A 175 -3.76 21.02 0.88
N LYS A 176 -4.76 21.53 0.16
CA LYS A 176 -5.91 20.73 -0.27
C LYS A 176 -5.60 20.05 -1.57
N ILE A 177 -5.72 18.72 -1.59
CA ILE A 177 -5.51 17.86 -2.76
C ILE A 177 -6.76 17.06 -3.06
N GLN A 178 -6.93 16.64 -4.30
CA GLN A 178 -7.93 15.66 -4.68
C GLN A 178 -7.25 14.34 -4.97
N VAL A 179 -7.81 13.28 -4.43
CA VAL A 179 -7.38 11.91 -4.63
C VAL A 179 -8.52 11.09 -5.21
N ARG A 180 -8.18 10.02 -5.91
CA ARG A 180 -9.11 9.03 -6.44
C ARG A 180 -8.86 7.70 -5.77
N ASP A 181 -9.90 7.05 -5.28
CA ASP A 181 -9.86 5.65 -4.93
C ASP A 181 -10.01 4.78 -6.20
N LYS A 182 -9.05 3.88 -6.41
CA LYS A 182 -8.99 3.04 -7.64
C LYS A 182 -10.07 1.98 -7.71
N TYR A 183 -10.62 1.56 -6.55
CA TYR A 183 -11.64 0.53 -6.52
C TYR A 183 -13.03 1.09 -6.82
N THR A 184 -13.34 2.28 -6.30
CA THR A 184 -14.65 2.90 -6.44
C THR A 184 -14.71 4.00 -7.49
N ASP A 185 -13.56 4.36 -8.08
CA ASP A 185 -13.37 5.53 -8.98
C ASP A 185 -13.84 6.86 -8.35
N THR A 186 -13.95 6.91 -7.03
CA THR A 186 -14.49 8.05 -6.29
C THR A 186 -13.41 9.07 -6.01
N ILE A 187 -13.74 10.37 -6.19
CA ILE A 187 -12.82 11.48 -5.90
C ILE A 187 -13.13 12.05 -4.53
N TYR A 188 -12.09 12.22 -3.70
CA TYR A 188 -12.18 12.79 -2.36
C TYR A 188 -11.12 13.88 -2.13
N GLY A 189 -11.48 14.88 -1.31
CA GLY A 189 -10.57 15.98 -0.95
C GLY A 189 -9.79 15.67 0.33
N LEU A 190 -8.46 15.51 0.23
CA LEU A 190 -7.59 15.37 1.39
C LEU A 190 -6.94 16.70 1.77
N ASN A 191 -6.74 16.89 3.07
CA ASN A 191 -6.13 18.08 3.67
C ASN A 191 -4.75 17.71 4.25
N LEU A 192 -3.68 18.05 3.54
CA LEU A 192 -2.31 17.83 4.00
C LEU A 192 -1.90 18.98 4.91
N LEU A 193 -1.61 18.69 6.17
CA LEU A 193 -1.02 19.67 7.08
C LEU A 193 0.46 19.83 6.75
N MET A 194 0.85 21.06 6.54
CA MET A 194 2.24 21.47 6.42
C MET A 194 2.62 22.34 7.61
N VAL A 195 3.75 22.05 8.23
CA VAL A 195 4.29 22.81 9.35
C VAL A 195 5.65 23.39 8.97
N LYS A 196 5.88 24.66 9.34
CA LYS A 196 7.15 25.32 9.12
C LYS A 196 8.09 25.04 10.30
N HIS A 197 9.12 24.23 10.04
CA HIS A 197 10.17 23.91 11.01
C HIS A 197 11.52 24.42 10.50
N GLU A 198 12.24 25.20 11.31
CA GLU A 198 13.56 25.76 10.97
C GLU A 198 13.61 26.47 9.58
N GLY A 199 12.53 27.17 9.25
CA GLY A 199 12.44 27.90 7.98
C GLY A 199 11.94 27.08 6.78
N THR A 200 11.85 25.76 6.89
CA THR A 200 11.38 24.83 5.84
C THR A 200 9.97 24.35 6.12
N TRP A 201 9.11 24.36 5.09
CA TRP A 201 7.79 23.75 5.17
C TRP A 201 7.87 22.26 4.91
N GLN A 202 7.18 21.47 5.76
CA GLN A 202 7.19 20.01 5.69
C GLN A 202 5.78 19.48 5.84
N VAL A 203 5.36 18.53 4.99
CA VAL A 203 4.11 17.79 5.15
C VAL A 203 4.26 16.86 6.36
N THR A 204 3.32 16.91 7.31
CA THR A 204 3.41 16.15 8.57
C THR A 204 2.17 15.34 8.91
N GLU A 205 1.00 15.59 8.27
CA GLU A 205 -0.25 14.91 8.61
C GLU A 205 -1.24 15.00 7.45
N ILE A 206 -2.14 14.02 7.34
CA ILE A 206 -3.37 14.07 6.55
C ILE A 206 -4.53 14.29 7.52
N ARG A 207 -5.00 15.53 7.67
CA ARG A 207 -5.91 15.92 8.76
C ARG A 207 -7.28 15.25 8.74
N ASN A 208 -7.80 14.94 7.57
CA ASN A 208 -9.09 14.29 7.37
C ASN A 208 -8.96 12.87 6.83
N TYR A 209 -7.90 12.16 7.21
CA TYR A 209 -7.68 10.80 6.75
C TYR A 209 -8.77 9.85 7.28
N ARG A 210 -9.17 9.99 8.53
CA ARG A 210 -10.27 9.21 9.09
C ARG A 210 -11.58 9.44 8.35
N ASP A 211 -11.93 10.70 8.04
CA ASP A 211 -13.13 11.01 7.27
C ASP A 211 -13.11 10.37 5.87
N TYR A 212 -11.92 10.22 5.29
CA TYR A 212 -11.73 9.49 4.03
C TYR A 212 -12.01 7.99 4.18
N LEU A 213 -11.52 7.35 5.24
CA LEU A 213 -11.81 5.95 5.53
C LEU A 213 -13.32 5.74 5.80
N ASP A 214 -13.93 6.59 6.63
CA ASP A 214 -15.36 6.58 6.95
C ASP A 214 -16.22 6.77 5.68
N PHE A 215 -15.75 7.56 4.70
CA PHE A 215 -16.43 7.79 3.43
C PHE A 215 -16.37 6.58 2.50
N LEU A 216 -15.21 5.92 2.37
CA LEU A 216 -15.02 4.77 1.48
C LEU A 216 -15.58 3.47 2.06
N GLY A 217 -15.52 3.30 3.36
CA GLY A 217 -15.85 2.06 4.05
C GLY A 217 -17.21 1.48 3.66
N PRO A 218 -18.33 2.23 3.71
CA PRO A 218 -19.66 1.73 3.34
C PRO A 218 -19.77 1.29 1.87
N ILE A 219 -19.11 1.98 0.96
CA ILE A 219 -19.12 1.67 -0.47
C ILE A 219 -18.43 0.33 -0.72
N GLN A 220 -17.19 0.22 -0.20
CA GLN A 220 -16.36 -0.99 -0.34
C GLN A 220 -17.00 -2.19 0.38
N GLU A 221 -17.59 -1.99 1.56
CA GLU A 221 -18.27 -3.04 2.30
C GLU A 221 -19.49 -3.58 1.55
N THR A 222 -20.28 -2.70 0.94
CA THR A 222 -21.44 -3.09 0.14
C THR A 222 -21.02 -3.94 -1.07
N GLY A 223 -20.03 -3.49 -1.81
CA GLY A 223 -19.50 -4.21 -2.96
C GLY A 223 -18.89 -5.55 -2.57
N LEU A 224 -18.15 -5.61 -1.45
CA LEU A 224 -17.59 -6.84 -0.91
C LEU A 224 -18.69 -7.86 -0.52
N LYS A 225 -19.75 -7.40 0.16
CA LYS A 225 -20.93 -8.25 0.51
C LYS A 225 -21.60 -8.84 -0.73
N ASN A 226 -21.81 -8.02 -1.76
CA ASN A 226 -22.41 -8.46 -3.01
C ASN A 226 -21.56 -9.53 -3.68
N TYR A 227 -20.26 -9.31 -3.80
CA TYR A 227 -19.35 -10.28 -4.40
C TYR A 227 -19.28 -11.61 -3.61
N ILE A 228 -19.28 -11.56 -2.28
CA ILE A 228 -19.34 -12.76 -1.43
C ILE A 228 -20.66 -13.53 -1.71
N HIS A 229 -21.78 -12.83 -1.79
CA HIS A 229 -23.07 -13.43 -2.10
C HIS A 229 -23.08 -14.09 -3.49
N ASP A 230 -22.64 -13.38 -4.52
CA ASP A 230 -22.66 -13.82 -5.90
C ASP A 230 -21.74 -15.03 -6.16
N THR A 231 -20.63 -15.12 -5.39
CA THR A 231 -19.68 -16.24 -5.47
C THR A 231 -20.01 -17.40 -4.54
N SER A 232 -20.96 -17.27 -3.62
CA SER A 232 -21.26 -18.28 -2.57
C SER A 232 -21.56 -19.67 -3.12
N LYS A 233 -22.41 -19.76 -4.14
CA LYS A 233 -22.77 -21.03 -4.78
C LYS A 233 -21.61 -21.73 -5.47
N ILE A 234 -20.68 -20.96 -6.05
CA ILE A 234 -19.47 -21.50 -6.65
C ILE A 234 -18.59 -22.09 -5.56
N ILE A 235 -18.36 -21.36 -4.48
CA ILE A 235 -17.55 -21.81 -3.33
C ILE A 235 -18.15 -23.08 -2.71
N GLU A 236 -19.45 -23.10 -2.42
CA GLU A 236 -20.15 -24.28 -1.85
C GLU A 236 -20.01 -25.51 -2.75
N LYS A 237 -20.21 -25.35 -4.07
CA LYS A 237 -20.06 -26.42 -5.06
C LYS A 237 -18.66 -27.01 -5.00
N TYR A 238 -17.62 -26.18 -5.03
CA TYR A 238 -16.25 -26.67 -5.07
C TYR A 238 -15.76 -27.19 -3.72
N ASN A 239 -16.24 -26.66 -2.59
CA ASN A 239 -15.97 -27.24 -1.27
C ASN A 239 -16.44 -28.70 -1.21
N SER A 240 -17.66 -29.01 -1.71
CA SER A 240 -18.16 -30.39 -1.77
C SER A 240 -17.31 -31.30 -2.69
N ILE A 241 -16.82 -30.75 -3.82
CA ILE A 241 -15.91 -31.49 -4.72
C ILE A 241 -14.59 -31.77 -4.00
N PHE A 242 -13.99 -30.76 -3.35
CA PHE A 242 -12.71 -30.91 -2.66
C PHE A 242 -12.79 -31.86 -1.46
N ASP A 243 -13.88 -31.87 -0.71
CA ASP A 243 -14.12 -32.84 0.38
C ASP A 243 -14.13 -34.27 -0.17
N THR A 244 -14.79 -34.50 -1.31
CA THR A 244 -14.81 -35.78 -2.00
C THR A 244 -13.43 -36.18 -2.48
N GLN A 245 -12.71 -35.25 -3.10
CA GLN A 245 -11.34 -35.44 -3.60
C GLN A 245 -10.36 -35.74 -2.46
N GLN A 246 -10.46 -35.03 -1.34
CA GLN A 246 -9.64 -35.28 -0.15
C GLN A 246 -9.88 -36.69 0.41
N THR A 247 -11.14 -37.10 0.44
CA THR A 247 -11.51 -38.46 0.91
C THR A 247 -10.93 -39.52 -0.03
N HIS A 248 -10.96 -39.32 -1.34
CA HIS A 248 -10.39 -40.25 -2.31
C HIS A 248 -8.86 -40.26 -2.22
N PHE A 249 -8.22 -39.08 -2.13
CA PHE A 249 -6.76 -38.94 -1.98
C PHE A 249 -6.25 -39.68 -0.74
N LYS A 250 -6.94 -39.55 0.41
CA LYS A 250 -6.61 -40.30 1.64
C LYS A 250 -6.62 -41.80 1.44
N LYS A 251 -7.53 -42.33 0.60
CA LYS A 251 -7.59 -43.79 0.28
C LYS A 251 -6.41 -44.19 -0.61
N LEU A 252 -6.06 -43.39 -1.61
CA LEU A 252 -4.92 -43.66 -2.51
C LEU A 252 -3.56 -43.63 -1.76
N ASN A 253 -3.45 -42.74 -0.75
CA ASN A 253 -2.24 -42.56 0.05
C ASN A 253 -2.17 -43.48 1.28
N LYS A 254 -3.13 -44.38 1.45
CA LYS A 254 -3.15 -45.34 2.58
C LYS A 254 -2.24 -46.54 2.24
N SER A 255 -1.13 -46.66 2.99
CA SER A 255 -0.22 -47.83 2.96
C SER A 255 -0.17 -48.48 4.34
N ASP A 256 -0.13 -49.78 4.44
CA ASP A 256 -0.08 -50.50 5.70
C ASP A 256 1.24 -50.37 6.44
N ASP A 257 2.33 -50.10 5.70
CA ASP A 257 3.70 -49.94 6.19
C ASP A 257 4.20 -48.49 6.14
N GLY A 258 3.35 -47.55 5.69
CA GLY A 258 3.72 -46.15 5.54
C GLY A 258 4.59 -45.85 4.32
N VAL A 259 4.87 -46.82 3.46
CA VAL A 259 5.72 -46.67 2.27
C VAL A 259 4.87 -46.66 1.01
N LEU A 260 4.99 -45.65 0.17
CA LEU A 260 4.31 -45.58 -1.11
C LEU A 260 5.02 -46.43 -2.17
N THR A 261 4.35 -47.46 -2.68
CA THR A 261 4.87 -48.24 -3.81
C THR A 261 4.87 -47.39 -5.09
N ALA A 262 5.67 -47.79 -6.09
CA ALA A 262 5.70 -47.09 -7.38
C ALA A 262 4.31 -47.01 -8.05
N LYS A 263 3.50 -48.08 -7.94
CA LYS A 263 2.11 -48.07 -8.43
C LYS A 263 1.22 -47.07 -7.71
N MET A 264 1.34 -46.96 -6.38
CA MET A 264 0.58 -45.97 -5.59
C MET A 264 0.98 -44.58 -5.98
N ARG A 265 2.28 -44.27 -6.10
CA ARG A 265 2.78 -42.96 -6.56
C ARG A 265 2.19 -42.61 -7.92
N SER A 266 2.23 -43.53 -8.88
CA SER A 266 1.68 -43.33 -10.23
C SER A 266 0.16 -43.06 -10.18
N ASN A 267 -0.60 -43.78 -9.35
CA ASN A 267 -2.05 -43.54 -9.19
C ASN A 267 -2.36 -42.18 -8.55
N ILE A 268 -1.56 -41.78 -7.54
CA ILE A 268 -1.68 -40.49 -6.91
C ILE A 268 -1.42 -39.35 -7.92
N VAL A 269 -0.31 -39.45 -8.68
CA VAL A 269 0.04 -38.45 -9.72
C VAL A 269 -1.04 -38.38 -10.78
N ALA A 270 -1.55 -39.52 -11.27
CA ALA A 270 -2.64 -39.53 -12.24
C ALA A 270 -3.88 -38.84 -11.71
N TYR A 271 -4.26 -39.11 -10.47
CA TYR A 271 -5.44 -38.51 -9.82
C TYR A 271 -5.28 -37.00 -9.61
N ILE A 272 -4.12 -36.53 -9.18
CA ILE A 272 -3.86 -35.08 -9.03
C ILE A 272 -4.02 -34.38 -10.37
N ARG A 273 -3.42 -34.94 -11.44
CA ARG A 273 -3.47 -34.35 -12.80
C ARG A 273 -4.85 -34.38 -13.44
N SER A 274 -5.65 -35.45 -13.19
CA SER A 274 -6.95 -35.63 -13.85
C SER A 274 -8.10 -34.96 -13.08
N ASP A 275 -8.01 -34.83 -11.77
CA ASP A 275 -9.14 -34.47 -10.92
C ASP A 275 -8.88 -33.23 -10.05
N ILE A 276 -7.73 -33.19 -9.33
CA ILE A 276 -7.50 -32.12 -8.33
C ILE A 276 -7.16 -30.79 -9.02
N ILE A 277 -6.10 -30.74 -9.84
CA ILE A 277 -5.69 -29.53 -10.52
C ILE A 277 -6.79 -28.96 -11.42
N PRO A 278 -7.44 -29.77 -12.29
CA PRO A 278 -8.54 -29.27 -13.12
C PRO A 278 -9.73 -28.71 -12.34
N ALA A 279 -10.02 -29.26 -11.15
CA ALA A 279 -11.09 -28.73 -10.31
C ALA A 279 -10.74 -27.34 -9.73
N LEU A 280 -9.46 -27.14 -9.32
CA LEU A 280 -8.97 -25.83 -8.86
C LEU A 280 -9.01 -24.78 -9.97
N GLU A 281 -8.52 -25.15 -11.17
CA GLU A 281 -8.55 -24.26 -12.35
C GLU A 281 -9.98 -23.88 -12.73
N LYS A 282 -10.91 -24.87 -12.73
CA LYS A 282 -12.30 -24.63 -13.07
C LYS A 282 -13.01 -23.77 -12.04
N ARG A 283 -12.74 -23.98 -10.73
CA ARG A 283 -13.22 -23.07 -9.67
C ARG A 283 -12.77 -21.63 -9.95
N GLN A 284 -11.49 -21.44 -10.23
CA GLN A 284 -10.95 -20.11 -10.49
C GLN A 284 -11.55 -19.49 -11.74
N SER A 285 -11.72 -20.26 -12.81
CA SER A 285 -12.38 -19.79 -14.03
C SER A 285 -13.82 -19.36 -13.80
N GLU A 286 -14.59 -20.11 -12.97
CA GLU A 286 -15.97 -19.73 -12.61
C GLU A 286 -16.00 -18.46 -11.73
N LEU A 287 -15.01 -18.28 -10.83
CA LEU A 287 -14.86 -17.06 -10.01
C LEU A 287 -14.46 -15.85 -10.86
N ASP A 288 -13.53 -16.03 -11.81
CA ASP A 288 -13.09 -14.96 -12.72
C ASP A 288 -14.21 -14.49 -13.67
N ALA A 289 -15.25 -15.31 -13.89
CA ALA A 289 -16.44 -14.95 -14.68
C ALA A 289 -17.46 -14.10 -13.93
N VAL A 290 -17.36 -14.01 -12.59
CA VAL A 290 -18.24 -13.17 -11.78
C VAL A 290 -17.74 -11.73 -11.80
N THR A 291 -18.67 -10.78 -11.94
CA THR A 291 -18.33 -9.36 -11.85
C THR A 291 -17.77 -9.01 -10.48
N ILE A 292 -16.58 -8.40 -10.46
CA ILE A 292 -15.96 -7.94 -9.23
C ILE A 292 -16.53 -6.56 -8.89
N ASN A 293 -17.32 -6.49 -7.82
CA ASN A 293 -17.89 -5.24 -7.32
C ASN A 293 -16.83 -4.33 -6.69
N GLU A 294 -17.14 -3.04 -6.58
CA GLU A 294 -16.27 -2.04 -5.94
C GLU A 294 -15.92 -2.46 -4.50
N GLY A 295 -14.64 -2.48 -4.17
CA GLY A 295 -14.15 -2.95 -2.85
C GLY A 295 -13.95 -4.46 -2.72
N ALA A 296 -14.34 -5.28 -3.72
CA ALA A 296 -14.12 -6.73 -3.72
C ALA A 296 -12.82 -7.17 -4.40
N GLN A 297 -12.11 -6.23 -5.05
CA GLN A 297 -10.92 -6.52 -5.85
C GLN A 297 -9.84 -7.24 -5.04
N TYR A 298 -9.66 -6.83 -3.78
CA TYR A 298 -8.68 -7.46 -2.90
C TYR A 298 -9.06 -8.91 -2.58
N LEU A 299 -10.32 -9.18 -2.22
CA LEU A 299 -10.79 -10.55 -1.96
C LEU A 299 -10.64 -11.44 -3.20
N ALA A 300 -11.01 -10.93 -4.38
CA ALA A 300 -10.85 -11.65 -5.63
C ALA A 300 -9.37 -12.00 -5.91
N ALA A 301 -8.46 -11.02 -5.70
CA ALA A 301 -7.03 -11.22 -5.86
C ALA A 301 -6.47 -12.25 -4.86
N GLN A 302 -6.90 -12.22 -3.58
CA GLN A 302 -6.48 -13.20 -2.57
C GLN A 302 -6.92 -14.63 -2.95
N ARG A 303 -8.16 -14.81 -3.42
CA ARG A 303 -8.67 -16.11 -3.90
C ARG A 303 -7.88 -16.64 -5.08
N LYS A 304 -7.53 -15.76 -6.03
CA LYS A 304 -6.73 -16.12 -7.20
C LYS A 304 -5.31 -16.55 -6.81
N GLU A 305 -4.67 -15.83 -5.92
CA GLU A 305 -3.32 -16.15 -5.45
C GLU A 305 -3.30 -17.44 -4.61
N SER A 306 -4.28 -17.65 -3.71
CA SER A 306 -4.45 -18.94 -3.01
C SER A 306 -4.56 -20.11 -3.97
N THR A 307 -5.42 -19.98 -5.00
CA THR A 307 -5.59 -21.03 -6.01
C THR A 307 -4.30 -21.32 -6.76
N LYS A 308 -3.57 -20.29 -7.20
CA LYS A 308 -2.28 -20.43 -7.90
C LYS A 308 -1.24 -21.13 -7.04
N LEU A 309 -1.10 -20.74 -5.78
CA LEU A 309 -0.16 -21.36 -4.83
C LEU A 309 -0.54 -22.80 -4.53
N THR A 310 -1.84 -23.11 -4.42
CA THR A 310 -2.32 -24.49 -4.23
C THR A 310 -2.00 -25.36 -5.44
N ILE A 311 -2.17 -24.86 -6.66
CA ILE A 311 -1.79 -25.59 -7.89
C ILE A 311 -0.27 -25.81 -7.92
N ALA A 312 0.54 -24.78 -7.66
CA ALA A 312 1.99 -24.92 -7.59
C ALA A 312 2.44 -25.96 -6.54
N ALA A 313 1.80 -25.98 -5.37
CA ALA A 313 2.05 -27.00 -4.36
C ALA A 313 1.80 -28.40 -4.92
N TRP A 314 0.69 -28.64 -5.64
CA TRP A 314 0.41 -29.93 -6.25
C TRP A 314 1.37 -30.30 -7.36
N GLU A 315 1.80 -29.35 -8.20
CA GLU A 315 2.78 -29.59 -9.28
C GLU A 315 4.14 -30.03 -8.71
N HIS A 316 4.63 -29.35 -7.68
CA HIS A 316 5.86 -29.75 -6.98
C HIS A 316 5.70 -31.08 -6.26
N PHE A 317 4.53 -31.37 -5.68
CA PHE A 317 4.25 -32.66 -5.07
C PHE A 317 4.26 -33.79 -6.10
N ILE A 318 3.71 -33.59 -7.30
CA ILE A 318 3.83 -34.54 -8.43
C ILE A 318 5.28 -34.77 -8.76
N THR A 319 6.07 -33.73 -8.96
CA THR A 319 7.50 -33.83 -9.27
C THR A 319 8.26 -34.63 -8.19
N ALA A 320 7.95 -34.36 -6.92
CA ALA A 320 8.52 -35.06 -5.78
C ALA A 320 8.22 -36.58 -5.83
N LEU A 321 6.97 -36.97 -6.16
CA LEU A 321 6.57 -38.36 -6.28
C LEU A 321 7.18 -39.05 -7.48
N GLU A 322 7.38 -38.34 -8.61
CA GLU A 322 7.95 -38.89 -9.85
C GLU A 322 9.49 -39.05 -9.75
N THR A 323 10.18 -38.13 -9.05
CA THR A 323 11.66 -38.08 -8.96
C THR A 323 12.22 -38.58 -7.65
N ASP A 324 11.36 -38.89 -6.67
CA ASP A 324 11.71 -39.22 -5.27
C ASP A 324 12.60 -38.17 -4.61
N SER A 325 12.28 -36.87 -4.87
CA SER A 325 13.06 -35.72 -4.43
C SER A 325 12.53 -35.13 -3.12
N PRO A 326 13.29 -35.19 -2.01
CA PRO A 326 12.93 -34.52 -0.76
C PRO A 326 12.86 -32.99 -0.91
N ASP A 327 13.67 -32.39 -1.79
CA ASP A 327 13.68 -30.94 -2.01
C ASP A 327 12.37 -30.47 -2.65
N GLU A 328 11.85 -31.24 -3.61
CA GLU A 328 10.55 -30.95 -4.23
C GLU A 328 9.38 -31.06 -3.21
N PHE A 329 9.44 -32.01 -2.26
CA PHE A 329 8.49 -32.08 -1.16
C PHE A 329 8.55 -30.84 -0.28
N ASN A 330 9.74 -30.34 0.05
CA ASN A 330 9.91 -29.13 0.87
C ASN A 330 9.38 -27.89 0.14
N ILE A 331 9.61 -27.78 -1.17
CA ILE A 331 9.10 -26.71 -2.01
C ILE A 331 7.56 -26.76 -2.05
N SER A 332 6.97 -27.93 -2.28
CA SER A 332 5.53 -28.16 -2.26
C SER A 332 4.91 -27.74 -0.94
N GLU A 333 5.52 -28.14 0.20
CA GLU A 333 5.07 -27.76 1.54
C GLU A 333 5.15 -26.25 1.76
N GLY A 334 6.17 -25.59 1.21
CA GLY A 334 6.30 -24.13 1.23
C GLY A 334 5.11 -23.45 0.54
N PHE A 335 4.81 -23.83 -0.69
CA PHE A 335 3.66 -23.30 -1.44
C PHE A 335 2.32 -23.59 -0.74
N HIS A 336 2.17 -24.77 -0.17
CA HIS A 336 0.97 -25.13 0.58
C HIS A 336 0.77 -24.25 1.82
N LYS A 337 1.83 -23.98 2.59
CA LYS A 337 1.80 -23.07 3.74
C LYS A 337 1.43 -21.65 3.33
N ASP A 338 1.97 -21.20 2.21
CA ASP A 338 1.62 -19.88 1.69
C ASP A 338 0.17 -19.82 1.22
N ALA A 339 -0.34 -20.85 0.53
CA ALA A 339 -1.74 -20.94 0.16
C ALA A 339 -2.68 -20.87 1.39
N LEU A 340 -2.39 -21.66 2.44
CA LEU A 340 -3.14 -21.63 3.70
C LEU A 340 -3.17 -20.25 4.36
N PHE A 341 -2.10 -19.49 4.24
CA PHE A 341 -2.08 -18.10 4.74
C PHE A 341 -3.07 -17.21 4.01
N TYR A 342 -3.18 -17.34 2.68
CA TYR A 342 -4.20 -16.63 1.91
C TYR A 342 -5.62 -17.08 2.26
N ASP A 343 -5.82 -18.38 2.46
CA ASP A 343 -7.13 -18.93 2.85
C ASP A 343 -7.59 -18.39 4.22
N HIS A 344 -6.70 -18.31 5.21
CA HIS A 344 -7.01 -17.69 6.50
C HIS A 344 -7.37 -16.22 6.37
N ARG A 345 -6.67 -15.47 5.53
CA ARG A 345 -6.99 -14.06 5.26
C ARG A 345 -8.36 -13.91 4.60
N ILE A 346 -8.68 -14.78 3.62
CA ILE A 346 -9.99 -14.83 2.96
C ILE A 346 -11.08 -15.09 3.98
N ASP A 347 -10.90 -16.07 4.85
CA ASP A 347 -11.87 -16.44 5.89
C ASP A 347 -12.10 -15.30 6.88
N ASP A 348 -11.04 -14.61 7.30
CA ASP A 348 -11.13 -13.44 8.18
C ASP A 348 -11.89 -12.28 7.53
N MET A 349 -11.63 -12.00 6.26
CA MET A 349 -12.35 -10.98 5.51
C MET A 349 -13.85 -11.31 5.40
N ILE A 350 -14.18 -12.54 5.04
CA ILE A 350 -15.58 -13.01 4.92
C ILE A 350 -16.29 -12.95 6.27
N ARG A 351 -15.63 -13.42 7.33
CA ARG A 351 -16.17 -13.42 8.69
C ARG A 351 -16.45 -12.01 9.18
N ASN A 352 -15.49 -11.10 9.04
CA ASN A 352 -15.65 -9.70 9.44
C ASN A 352 -16.79 -9.00 8.68
N THR A 353 -16.95 -9.33 7.39
CA THR A 353 -18.06 -8.82 6.57
C THR A 353 -19.41 -9.43 6.97
N ALA A 354 -19.46 -10.70 7.37
CA ALA A 354 -20.68 -11.37 7.83
C ALA A 354 -21.17 -10.82 9.18
N ILE A 355 -20.26 -10.49 10.08
CA ILE A 355 -20.56 -9.95 11.40
C ILE A 355 -21.25 -8.58 11.31
N SER A 356 -20.83 -7.73 10.38
CA SER A 356 -21.49 -6.44 10.13
C SER A 356 -22.93 -6.57 9.60
N ARG A 357 -23.39 -7.79 9.19
CA ARG A 357 -24.79 -8.05 8.77
C ARG A 357 -25.76 -8.21 9.94
N GLU A 358 -25.29 -8.57 11.13
CA GLU A 358 -26.14 -8.85 12.29
C GLU A 358 -26.45 -7.61 13.12
N LEU A 359 -25.86 -6.46 12.78
CA LEU A 359 -26.22 -5.21 13.43
C LEU A 359 -27.58 -4.73 12.92
N PRO A 360 -28.61 -4.61 13.79
CA PRO A 360 -29.86 -3.97 13.40
C PRO A 360 -29.52 -2.53 12.97
N SER A 361 -30.00 -2.17 11.78
CA SER A 361 -30.07 -0.77 11.37
C SER A 361 -30.71 0.02 12.51
N THR A 362 -29.93 0.81 13.22
CA THR A 362 -30.43 1.76 14.21
C THR A 362 -31.40 2.71 13.51
N PRO A 363 -32.59 2.92 14.07
CA PRO A 363 -33.64 3.70 13.46
C PRO A 363 -33.28 5.18 13.28
#